data_ebbdac76f5af13d44085f8182c20770b
#
_entry.id   ebbdac76f5af13d44085f8182c20770b
#
_cell.length_a   1.000
_cell.length_b   1.000
_cell.length_c   1.000
_cell.angle_alpha   90.00
_cell.angle_beta   90.00
_cell.angle_gamma   90.00
#
_symmetry.space_group_name_H-M   'P 1'
#
loop_
_entity.id
_entity.type
_entity.pdbx_description
1 polymer ?
#
loop_
_entity_poly.entity_id
_entity_poly.type
_entity_poly.pdbx_seq_one_letter_code
_entity_poly.pdbx_strand_id
1 'polypeptide(L)'
;MALDKTKVAYQIYPKSYKDTTGNGIGDFRGIIEKIPYLAELGVDMVWLNPFYPSPQRDNGYDISDYTAVNPVFGDMADFEEMVRVAKEHKIDFMLDMVLNHCSTEHEWFQKALAGDKYYQDFFFIQDQPTDWLSKFGGSAWAPFGDTGKYYLHLFDETQADLNWRNPNVCKELFKVVNFWRDKGVKGFRFDVINLIGKDEVLVDCPENEGKPAYTDKPIVHDYLRMMNEATFGSDDSFMTVGEMSSTTIDNCVLYSVPERHELSMAFNFHHLKVDYEDGQKWTIAPFDFEELKRLYHTWGKEMSERGGWSALFWNNHDQPRALNRFVDIKNFRNEGATMLAASIHLSRGTPYIYMGEEIGMIDPDYDSMADYVDVESINAYQMLLDQGKSPEQAFKIIQAKSRDNSRTPMQWDASENAGFSTGTPWLKAGKSYKDINVENEIDGPIFKFYKELIRLRKEMPIISEGSYQPALEDSQQVYAFERHLDGQKLLVLNNFYGSEAEVEIPAEYQSGRVLLSNYDDAELAEKVSLKPYQTLAILVK
;
A
#
# COMPACT_ATOMS: atom_id res chain seq x y z
N MET A 1 -5.13 14.51 -17.17
CA MET A 1 -4.81 15.06 -15.82
C MET A 1 -3.31 15.25 -15.71
N ALA A 2 -2.85 16.44 -15.32
CA ALA A 2 -1.43 16.68 -15.07
C ALA A 2 -1.13 16.30 -13.61
N LEU A 3 -0.61 15.10 -13.38
CA LEU A 3 -0.21 14.65 -12.06
C LEU A 3 0.89 15.54 -11.49
N ASP A 4 0.69 16.06 -10.28
CA ASP A 4 1.76 16.71 -9.52
C ASP A 4 2.73 15.66 -8.97
N LYS A 5 3.81 15.44 -9.70
CA LYS A 5 4.83 14.42 -9.41
C LYS A 5 5.73 14.77 -8.24
N THR A 6 5.63 15.98 -7.70
CA THR A 6 6.39 16.40 -6.51
C THR A 6 5.75 15.88 -5.21
N LYS A 7 4.47 15.52 -5.24
CA LYS A 7 3.74 15.05 -4.06
C LYS A 7 4.28 13.74 -3.50
N VAL A 8 4.19 13.64 -2.18
CA VAL A 8 4.48 12.45 -1.38
C VAL A 8 3.23 12.09 -0.57
N ALA A 9 2.83 10.83 -0.61
CA ALA A 9 1.69 10.33 0.13
C ALA A 9 2.13 9.63 1.43
N TYR A 10 1.27 9.73 2.46
CA TYR A 10 1.42 9.05 3.74
C TYR A 10 0.17 8.23 4.02
N GLN A 11 0.31 6.95 4.31
CA GLN A 11 -0.80 6.06 4.61
C GLN A 11 -1.04 5.97 6.10
N ILE A 12 -2.27 6.23 6.51
CA ILE A 12 -2.77 6.02 7.88
C ILE A 12 -3.72 4.83 7.90
N TYR A 13 -3.46 3.89 8.81
CA TYR A 13 -4.42 2.88 9.24
C TYR A 13 -5.20 3.45 10.43
N PRO A 14 -6.41 4.01 10.25
CA PRO A 14 -7.08 4.84 11.26
C PRO A 14 -7.24 4.14 12.61
N LYS A 15 -7.58 2.87 12.57
CA LYS A 15 -7.80 2.00 13.74
C LYS A 15 -6.61 1.95 14.71
N SER A 16 -5.38 2.20 14.20
CA SER A 16 -4.12 2.08 14.94
C SER A 16 -3.32 3.36 15.01
N TYR A 17 -3.85 4.51 14.60
CA TYR A 17 -3.07 5.74 14.53
C TYR A 17 -3.01 6.50 15.86
N LYS A 18 -4.15 6.93 16.38
CA LYS A 18 -4.27 7.61 17.68
C LYS A 18 -5.70 7.53 18.19
N ASP A 19 -5.87 7.02 19.41
CA ASP A 19 -7.14 6.95 20.13
C ASP A 19 -7.24 8.10 21.14
N THR A 20 -8.28 8.92 21.04
CA THR A 20 -8.57 10.02 21.97
C THR A 20 -9.66 9.69 22.96
N THR A 21 -10.43 8.62 22.73
CA THR A 21 -11.59 8.23 23.54
C THR A 21 -11.27 7.21 24.63
N GLY A 22 -10.14 6.51 24.50
CA GLY A 22 -9.73 5.44 25.42
C GLY A 22 -10.45 4.11 25.16
N ASN A 23 -11.07 3.94 24.00
CA ASN A 23 -11.75 2.69 23.65
C ASN A 23 -10.83 1.65 23.00
N GLY A 24 -9.55 2.00 22.80
CA GLY A 24 -8.54 1.13 22.20
C GLY A 24 -8.49 1.15 20.67
N ILE A 25 -9.27 2.00 20.02
CA ILE A 25 -9.35 2.16 18.57
C ILE A 25 -9.08 3.61 18.21
N GLY A 26 -8.20 3.84 17.23
CA GLY A 26 -7.90 5.18 16.74
C GLY A 26 -9.12 5.88 16.14
N ASP A 27 -9.11 7.21 16.17
CA ASP A 27 -10.25 8.03 15.75
C ASP A 27 -9.82 9.28 14.97
N PHE A 28 -10.78 9.97 14.35
CA PHE A 28 -10.51 11.19 13.58
C PHE A 28 -9.96 12.34 14.42
N ARG A 29 -10.37 12.46 15.69
CA ARG A 29 -9.81 13.46 16.61
C ARG A 29 -8.33 13.21 16.84
N GLY A 30 -7.92 11.94 16.97
CA GLY A 30 -6.53 11.54 17.06
C GLY A 30 -5.74 11.86 15.80
N ILE A 31 -6.32 11.69 14.61
CA ILE A 31 -5.69 12.12 13.36
C ILE A 31 -5.52 13.64 13.33
N ILE A 32 -6.57 14.40 13.70
CA ILE A 32 -6.51 15.88 13.77
C ILE A 32 -5.37 16.36 14.67
N GLU A 33 -5.21 15.74 15.86
CA GLU A 33 -4.10 16.07 16.77
C GLU A 33 -2.72 15.87 16.15
N LYS A 34 -2.59 14.96 15.20
CA LYS A 34 -1.32 14.57 14.56
C LYS A 34 -1.09 15.20 13.19
N ILE A 35 -2.00 16.02 12.68
CA ILE A 35 -1.78 16.78 11.42
C ILE A 35 -0.52 17.66 11.49
N PRO A 36 -0.21 18.38 12.58
CA PRO A 36 1.06 19.12 12.69
C PRO A 36 2.31 18.25 12.53
N TYR A 37 2.30 17.02 13.05
CA TYR A 37 3.40 16.06 12.86
C TYR A 37 3.56 15.66 11.39
N LEU A 38 2.46 15.41 10.67
CA LEU A 38 2.49 15.10 9.24
C LEU A 38 2.99 16.30 8.41
N ALA A 39 2.60 17.51 8.79
CA ALA A 39 3.11 18.75 8.19
C ALA A 39 4.60 18.96 8.46
N GLU A 40 5.08 18.63 9.65
CA GLU A 40 6.51 18.63 10.02
C GLU A 40 7.31 17.65 9.15
N LEU A 41 6.78 16.45 8.90
CA LEU A 41 7.38 15.47 7.99
C LEU A 41 7.42 16.00 6.55
N GLY A 42 6.42 16.79 6.16
CA GLY A 42 6.36 17.47 4.86
C GLY A 42 5.55 16.74 3.80
N VAL A 43 4.69 15.79 4.17
CA VAL A 43 3.82 15.05 3.23
C VAL A 43 2.70 15.93 2.68
N ASP A 44 2.18 15.58 1.51
CA ASP A 44 1.20 16.37 0.77
C ASP A 44 -0.17 15.74 0.72
N MET A 45 -0.23 14.42 0.82
CA MET A 45 -1.44 13.63 0.70
C MET A 45 -1.47 12.57 1.80
N VAL A 46 -2.61 12.40 2.47
CA VAL A 46 -2.82 11.34 3.45
C VAL A 46 -3.85 10.35 2.92
N TRP A 47 -3.42 9.12 2.65
CA TRP A 47 -4.30 8.01 2.34
C TRP A 47 -4.83 7.39 3.63
N LEU A 48 -6.17 7.40 3.79
CA LEU A 48 -6.88 6.72 4.87
C LEU A 48 -7.40 5.36 4.41
N ASN A 49 -7.06 4.30 5.14
CA ASN A 49 -7.75 3.02 4.99
C ASN A 49 -9.24 3.16 5.35
N PRO A 50 -10.11 2.18 4.96
CA PRO A 50 -11.55 2.31 5.12
C PRO A 50 -11.97 2.62 6.56
N PHE A 51 -12.81 3.63 6.71
CA PHE A 51 -13.41 4.07 7.98
C PHE A 51 -14.94 4.06 7.94
N TYR A 52 -15.50 3.49 6.90
CA TYR A 52 -16.95 3.37 6.68
C TYR A 52 -17.58 2.36 7.64
N PRO A 53 -18.90 2.41 7.88
CA PRO A 53 -19.59 1.34 8.59
C PRO A 53 -19.27 -0.03 7.98
N SER A 54 -18.92 -0.96 8.85
CA SER A 54 -18.45 -2.29 8.48
C SER A 54 -18.63 -3.25 9.66
N PRO A 55 -19.03 -4.51 9.43
CA PRO A 55 -18.99 -5.57 10.43
C PRO A 55 -17.57 -5.92 10.89
N GLN A 56 -16.52 -5.40 10.23
CA GLN A 56 -15.10 -5.60 10.57
C GLN A 56 -14.60 -7.05 10.39
N ARG A 57 -15.21 -7.83 9.51
CA ARG A 57 -14.75 -9.18 9.19
C ARG A 57 -13.39 -9.15 8.50
N ASP A 58 -13.21 -8.17 7.60
CA ASP A 58 -11.93 -7.86 6.96
C ASP A 58 -11.47 -6.43 7.31
N ASN A 59 -11.56 -6.09 8.59
CA ASN A 59 -11.04 -4.83 9.16
C ASN A 59 -11.42 -3.56 8.38
N GLY A 60 -12.66 -3.48 7.89
CA GLY A 60 -13.20 -2.30 7.22
C GLY A 60 -13.34 -2.44 5.70
N TYR A 61 -12.73 -3.46 5.08
CA TYR A 61 -12.89 -3.73 3.65
C TYR A 61 -14.21 -4.44 3.30
N ASP A 62 -15.00 -4.81 4.29
CA ASP A 62 -16.38 -5.31 4.20
C ASP A 62 -17.36 -4.17 4.50
N ILE A 63 -17.54 -3.24 3.54
CA ILE A 63 -18.29 -1.99 3.72
C ILE A 63 -19.80 -2.26 3.70
N SER A 64 -20.53 -1.82 4.75
CA SER A 64 -21.98 -1.92 4.85
C SER A 64 -22.72 -0.62 4.52
N ASP A 65 -22.05 0.53 4.52
CA ASP A 65 -22.57 1.83 4.05
C ASP A 65 -21.40 2.67 3.53
N TYR A 66 -21.41 3.00 2.25
CA TYR A 66 -20.34 3.75 1.59
C TYR A 66 -20.34 5.26 1.90
N THR A 67 -21.42 5.83 2.44
CA THR A 67 -21.60 7.27 2.56
C THR A 67 -21.68 7.76 4.00
N ALA A 68 -21.38 6.89 4.95
CA ALA A 68 -21.35 7.20 6.37
C ALA A 68 -19.95 6.97 6.97
N VAL A 69 -19.74 7.53 8.14
CA VAL A 69 -18.58 7.28 8.99
C VAL A 69 -18.94 6.20 10.02
N ASN A 70 -18.09 5.21 10.20
CA ASN A 70 -18.27 4.25 11.29
C ASN A 70 -18.13 4.98 12.64
N PRO A 71 -19.14 4.90 13.52
CA PRO A 71 -19.16 5.63 14.78
C PRO A 71 -17.94 5.41 15.70
N VAL A 72 -17.19 4.33 15.48
CA VAL A 72 -15.98 4.04 16.24
C VAL A 72 -14.85 5.04 15.95
N PHE A 73 -14.84 5.66 14.75
CA PHE A 73 -13.84 6.64 14.33
C PHE A 73 -14.28 8.09 14.56
N GLY A 74 -15.55 8.33 14.87
CA GLY A 74 -16.18 9.65 14.99
C GLY A 74 -17.43 9.76 14.17
N ASP A 75 -17.76 10.97 13.73
CA ASP A 75 -18.90 11.24 12.87
C ASP A 75 -18.52 12.05 11.62
N MET A 76 -19.52 12.42 10.82
CA MET A 76 -19.29 13.19 9.60
C MET A 76 -18.75 14.60 9.90
N ALA A 77 -19.12 15.20 11.04
CA ALA A 77 -18.59 16.51 11.42
C ALA A 77 -17.10 16.42 11.81
N ASP A 78 -16.70 15.34 12.47
CA ASP A 78 -15.28 15.06 12.76
C ASP A 78 -14.47 14.85 11.47
N PHE A 79 -15.04 14.16 10.48
CA PHE A 79 -14.40 13.98 9.17
C PHE A 79 -14.22 15.32 8.45
N GLU A 80 -15.28 16.14 8.38
CA GLU A 80 -15.21 17.45 7.73
C GLU A 80 -14.22 18.39 8.43
N GLU A 81 -14.14 18.34 9.76
CA GLU A 81 -13.17 19.08 10.55
C GLU A 81 -11.74 18.61 10.25
N MET A 82 -11.53 17.29 10.15
CA MET A 82 -10.23 16.71 9.80
C MET A 82 -9.75 17.20 8.42
N VAL A 83 -10.62 17.16 7.41
CA VAL A 83 -10.32 17.69 6.07
C VAL A 83 -9.99 19.17 6.11
N ARG A 84 -10.74 19.96 6.87
CA ARG A 84 -10.53 21.41 7.01
C ARG A 84 -9.18 21.72 7.65
N VAL A 85 -8.85 21.07 8.76
CA VAL A 85 -7.57 21.28 9.49
C VAL A 85 -6.38 20.85 8.63
N ALA A 86 -6.46 19.72 7.95
CA ALA A 86 -5.40 19.26 7.05
C ALA A 86 -5.11 20.28 5.94
N LYS A 87 -6.16 20.85 5.37
CA LYS A 87 -6.05 21.88 4.31
C LYS A 87 -5.33 23.14 4.77
N GLU A 88 -5.50 23.55 6.02
CA GLU A 88 -4.75 24.65 6.63
C GLU A 88 -3.24 24.36 6.69
N HIS A 89 -2.87 23.08 6.80
CA HIS A 89 -1.50 22.60 6.77
C HIS A 89 -1.02 22.16 5.36
N LYS A 90 -1.80 22.44 4.31
CA LYS A 90 -1.51 22.07 2.91
C LYS A 90 -1.43 20.55 2.68
N ILE A 91 -2.18 19.80 3.45
CA ILE A 91 -2.32 18.35 3.33
C ILE A 91 -3.72 18.05 2.79
N ASP A 92 -3.79 17.24 1.75
CA ASP A 92 -5.03 16.72 1.20
C ASP A 92 -5.27 15.27 1.68
N PHE A 93 -6.54 14.81 1.63
CA PHE A 93 -6.88 13.41 1.89
C PHE A 93 -7.16 12.63 0.61
N MET A 94 -6.70 11.39 0.62
CA MET A 94 -7.02 10.32 -0.32
C MET A 94 -7.80 9.25 0.43
N LEU A 95 -8.98 8.86 -0.07
CA LEU A 95 -9.81 7.84 0.57
C LEU A 95 -9.70 6.50 -0.16
N ASP A 96 -9.78 5.44 0.62
CA ASP A 96 -9.84 4.07 0.11
C ASP A 96 -11.25 3.76 -0.40
N MET A 97 -11.37 3.40 -1.68
CA MET A 97 -12.62 3.06 -2.35
C MET A 97 -12.65 1.57 -2.69
N VAL A 98 -13.42 0.82 -1.92
CA VAL A 98 -13.61 -0.62 -2.10
C VAL A 98 -14.82 -0.83 -3.01
N LEU A 99 -14.58 -0.86 -4.32
CA LEU A 99 -15.66 -0.87 -5.32
C LEU A 99 -15.82 -2.24 -6.03
N ASN A 100 -14.96 -3.21 -5.75
CA ASN A 100 -15.12 -4.56 -6.27
C ASN A 100 -16.23 -5.34 -5.57
N HIS A 101 -16.45 -5.10 -4.28
CA HIS A 101 -17.40 -5.84 -3.45
C HIS A 101 -17.97 -4.94 -2.35
N CYS A 102 -19.05 -5.39 -1.71
CA CYS A 102 -19.56 -4.79 -0.49
C CYS A 102 -19.87 -5.88 0.55
N SER A 103 -20.08 -5.48 1.80
CA SER A 103 -20.52 -6.40 2.85
C SER A 103 -21.84 -7.06 2.50
N THR A 104 -22.03 -8.31 2.91
CA THR A 104 -23.33 -8.98 2.89
C THR A 104 -24.34 -8.28 3.82
N GLU A 105 -23.90 -7.42 4.75
CA GLU A 105 -24.76 -6.56 5.57
C GLU A 105 -25.13 -5.24 4.88
N HIS A 106 -24.57 -4.94 3.69
CA HIS A 106 -24.94 -3.76 2.92
C HIS A 106 -26.42 -3.82 2.49
N GLU A 107 -27.10 -2.67 2.51
CA GLU A 107 -28.53 -2.57 2.14
C GLU A 107 -28.83 -3.21 0.78
N TRP A 108 -27.95 -3.09 -0.20
CA TRP A 108 -28.13 -3.69 -1.52
C TRP A 108 -28.19 -5.21 -1.46
N PHE A 109 -27.30 -5.84 -0.70
CA PHE A 109 -27.28 -7.30 -0.57
C PHE A 109 -28.48 -7.79 0.25
N GLN A 110 -28.85 -7.08 1.31
CA GLN A 110 -30.02 -7.42 2.13
C GLN A 110 -31.34 -7.35 1.34
N LYS A 111 -31.50 -6.33 0.48
CA LYS A 111 -32.64 -6.24 -0.44
C LYS A 111 -32.63 -7.35 -1.50
N ALA A 112 -31.46 -7.67 -2.05
CA ALA A 112 -31.30 -8.79 -2.98
C ALA A 112 -31.72 -10.12 -2.32
N LEU A 113 -31.27 -10.35 -1.09
CA LEU A 113 -31.60 -11.54 -0.31
C LEU A 113 -33.09 -11.63 0.02
N ALA A 114 -33.73 -10.48 0.26
CA ALA A 114 -35.17 -10.37 0.47
C ALA A 114 -36.01 -10.60 -0.81
N GLY A 115 -35.38 -10.82 -1.95
CA GLY A 115 -36.04 -11.15 -3.22
C GLY A 115 -36.24 -9.99 -4.19
N ASP A 116 -35.70 -8.80 -3.89
CA ASP A 116 -35.75 -7.66 -4.81
C ASP A 116 -34.83 -7.91 -6.01
N LYS A 117 -35.42 -8.13 -7.18
CA LYS A 117 -34.70 -8.46 -8.41
C LYS A 117 -33.80 -7.33 -8.91
N TYR A 118 -34.16 -6.07 -8.68
CA TYR A 118 -33.32 -4.95 -9.03
C TYR A 118 -31.96 -5.03 -8.32
N TYR A 119 -31.96 -5.37 -7.04
CA TYR A 119 -30.74 -5.53 -6.26
C TYR A 119 -30.07 -6.91 -6.44
N GLN A 120 -30.82 -7.94 -6.83
CA GLN A 120 -30.18 -9.23 -7.20
C GLN A 120 -29.25 -9.05 -8.41
N ASP A 121 -29.60 -8.18 -9.36
CA ASP A 121 -28.77 -7.87 -10.52
C ASP A 121 -27.49 -7.06 -10.17
N PHE A 122 -27.35 -6.60 -8.91
CA PHE A 122 -26.13 -5.93 -8.42
C PHE A 122 -25.00 -6.91 -8.12
N PHE A 123 -25.30 -8.18 -8.03
CA PHE A 123 -24.35 -9.23 -7.63
C PHE A 123 -24.29 -10.33 -8.69
N PHE A 124 -23.20 -11.10 -8.68
CA PHE A 124 -23.10 -12.31 -9.50
C PHE A 124 -23.78 -13.46 -8.74
N ILE A 125 -24.98 -13.84 -9.15
CA ILE A 125 -25.78 -14.91 -8.56
C ILE A 125 -26.09 -15.94 -9.64
N GLN A 126 -25.76 -17.22 -9.39
CA GLN A 126 -26.00 -18.32 -10.34
C GLN A 126 -26.40 -19.62 -9.65
N ASP A 127 -26.96 -20.55 -10.45
CA ASP A 127 -27.51 -21.81 -9.94
C ASP A 127 -26.43 -22.82 -9.53
N GLN A 128 -25.25 -22.77 -10.18
CA GLN A 128 -24.12 -23.66 -9.90
C GLN A 128 -22.86 -22.82 -9.72
N PRO A 129 -22.05 -23.09 -8.66
CA PRO A 129 -20.76 -22.43 -8.48
C PRO A 129 -19.79 -22.86 -9.59
N THR A 130 -18.84 -21.99 -9.95
CA THR A 130 -17.67 -22.37 -10.73
C THR A 130 -16.57 -22.92 -9.80
N ASP A 131 -15.48 -23.42 -10.40
CA ASP A 131 -14.31 -23.94 -9.68
C ASP A 131 -13.38 -22.85 -9.10
N TRP A 132 -13.76 -21.57 -9.14
CA TRP A 132 -12.93 -20.47 -8.66
C TRP A 132 -12.72 -20.53 -7.16
N LEU A 133 -11.49 -20.18 -6.74
CA LEU A 133 -11.14 -20.11 -5.33
C LEU A 133 -11.09 -18.66 -4.83
N SER A 134 -11.49 -18.48 -3.58
CA SER A 134 -11.34 -17.22 -2.86
C SER A 134 -9.86 -16.91 -2.62
N LYS A 135 -9.49 -15.63 -2.63
CA LYS A 135 -8.14 -15.17 -2.26
C LYS A 135 -7.78 -15.44 -0.79
N PHE A 136 -8.78 -15.67 0.06
CA PHE A 136 -8.60 -16.07 1.46
C PHE A 136 -8.74 -17.58 1.70
N GLY A 137 -8.83 -18.36 0.61
CA GLY A 137 -8.95 -19.81 0.64
C GLY A 137 -10.38 -20.32 0.53
N GLY A 138 -10.54 -21.56 0.09
CA GLY A 138 -11.85 -22.17 -0.15
C GLY A 138 -12.52 -21.70 -1.44
N SER A 139 -13.80 -22.08 -1.61
CA SER A 139 -14.60 -21.68 -2.78
C SER A 139 -14.81 -20.16 -2.84
N ALA A 140 -14.83 -19.59 -4.04
CA ALA A 140 -15.25 -18.20 -4.26
C ALA A 140 -16.79 -18.03 -4.31
N TRP A 141 -17.56 -19.06 -3.94
CA TRP A 141 -19.01 -19.08 -3.98
C TRP A 141 -19.60 -19.50 -2.65
N ALA A 142 -20.58 -18.74 -2.19
CA ALA A 142 -21.37 -19.06 -0.99
C ALA A 142 -22.87 -19.15 -1.30
N PRO A 143 -23.64 -19.92 -0.52
CA PRO A 143 -25.08 -20.04 -0.70
C PRO A 143 -25.79 -18.68 -0.58
N PHE A 144 -26.67 -18.37 -1.53
CA PHE A 144 -27.49 -17.16 -1.53
C PHE A 144 -28.79 -17.43 -0.77
N GLY A 145 -28.73 -17.36 0.56
CA GLY A 145 -29.85 -17.72 1.43
C GLY A 145 -30.36 -19.15 1.17
N ASP A 146 -31.68 -19.34 1.30
CA ASP A 146 -32.34 -20.63 1.06
C ASP A 146 -32.83 -20.78 -0.40
N THR A 147 -32.28 -20.02 -1.34
CA THR A 147 -32.74 -19.98 -2.74
C THR A 147 -32.26 -21.15 -3.59
N GLY A 148 -31.27 -21.92 -3.11
CA GLY A 148 -30.56 -22.94 -3.90
C GLY A 148 -29.56 -22.38 -4.90
N LYS A 149 -29.31 -21.07 -4.87
CA LYS A 149 -28.33 -20.35 -5.71
C LYS A 149 -27.10 -19.98 -4.90
N TYR A 150 -26.08 -19.48 -5.61
CA TYR A 150 -24.80 -19.08 -5.02
C TYR A 150 -24.45 -17.67 -5.50
N TYR A 151 -23.81 -16.88 -4.63
CA TYR A 151 -23.23 -15.59 -4.99
C TYR A 151 -21.70 -15.66 -4.98
N LEU A 152 -21.07 -14.83 -5.83
CA LEU A 152 -19.62 -14.72 -5.94
C LEU A 152 -19.05 -13.86 -4.82
N HIS A 153 -17.93 -14.32 -4.23
CA HIS A 153 -17.08 -13.55 -3.33
C HIS A 153 -15.60 -13.91 -3.58
N LEU A 154 -14.84 -12.99 -4.14
CA LEU A 154 -13.40 -13.24 -4.39
C LEU A 154 -12.54 -13.17 -3.12
N PHE A 155 -13.07 -12.61 -2.04
CA PHE A 155 -12.43 -12.49 -0.72
C PHE A 155 -13.20 -13.27 0.33
N ASP A 156 -13.48 -12.68 1.50
CA ASP A 156 -14.29 -13.35 2.52
C ASP A 156 -15.72 -13.59 2.03
N GLU A 157 -16.38 -14.65 2.53
CA GLU A 157 -17.78 -14.93 2.18
C GLU A 157 -18.74 -13.78 2.54
N THR A 158 -18.34 -12.90 3.45
CA THR A 158 -19.10 -11.71 3.82
C THR A 158 -18.87 -10.51 2.88
N GLN A 159 -18.08 -10.66 1.83
CA GLN A 159 -17.73 -9.61 0.85
C GLN A 159 -18.24 -9.99 -0.55
N ALA A 160 -19.52 -9.69 -0.83
CA ALA A 160 -20.18 -10.05 -2.10
C ALA A 160 -19.67 -9.19 -3.26
N ASP A 161 -19.23 -9.81 -4.35
CA ASP A 161 -18.72 -9.14 -5.55
C ASP A 161 -19.83 -8.38 -6.30
N LEU A 162 -19.56 -7.12 -6.63
CA LEU A 162 -20.48 -6.23 -7.34
C LEU A 162 -20.39 -6.44 -8.86
N ASN A 163 -21.56 -6.52 -9.49
CA ASN A 163 -21.69 -6.71 -10.93
C ASN A 163 -21.56 -5.38 -11.71
N TRP A 164 -20.35 -4.99 -12.04
CA TRP A 164 -20.06 -3.79 -12.83
C TRP A 164 -20.63 -3.80 -14.26
N ARG A 165 -21.08 -4.96 -14.76
CA ARG A 165 -21.80 -5.03 -16.05
C ARG A 165 -23.17 -4.37 -15.96
N ASN A 166 -23.74 -4.27 -14.76
CA ASN A 166 -24.99 -3.57 -14.53
C ASN A 166 -24.75 -2.05 -14.44
N PRO A 167 -25.25 -1.23 -15.40
CA PRO A 167 -25.01 0.22 -15.38
C PRO A 167 -25.59 0.91 -14.13
N ASN A 168 -26.57 0.31 -13.45
CA ASN A 168 -27.07 0.86 -12.20
C ASN A 168 -26.03 0.71 -11.06
N VAL A 169 -25.27 -0.37 -11.02
CA VAL A 169 -24.14 -0.54 -10.09
C VAL A 169 -23.11 0.56 -10.33
N CYS A 170 -22.65 0.75 -11.57
CA CYS A 170 -21.72 1.83 -11.91
C CYS A 170 -22.26 3.20 -11.44
N LYS A 171 -23.52 3.48 -11.74
CA LYS A 171 -24.15 4.76 -11.34
C LYS A 171 -24.17 4.97 -9.82
N GLU A 172 -24.51 3.94 -9.05
CA GLU A 172 -24.50 4.06 -7.57
C GLU A 172 -23.07 4.22 -7.02
N LEU A 173 -22.10 3.48 -7.56
CA LEU A 173 -20.69 3.62 -7.16
C LEU A 173 -20.13 5.00 -7.53
N PHE A 174 -20.48 5.55 -8.68
CA PHE A 174 -20.05 6.92 -9.05
C PHE A 174 -20.67 7.99 -8.15
N LYS A 175 -21.90 7.78 -7.64
CA LYS A 175 -22.47 8.67 -6.61
C LYS A 175 -21.65 8.61 -5.31
N VAL A 176 -21.17 7.44 -4.91
CA VAL A 176 -20.31 7.29 -3.72
C VAL A 176 -19.02 8.08 -3.90
N VAL A 177 -18.33 7.93 -5.04
CA VAL A 177 -17.08 8.67 -5.33
C VAL A 177 -17.35 10.18 -5.32
N ASN A 178 -18.43 10.64 -5.96
CA ASN A 178 -18.82 12.05 -5.97
C ASN A 178 -19.17 12.58 -4.58
N PHE A 179 -19.86 11.79 -3.75
CA PHE A 179 -20.19 12.16 -2.38
C PHE A 179 -18.92 12.54 -1.58
N TRP A 180 -17.89 11.72 -1.63
CA TRP A 180 -16.65 12.01 -0.90
C TRP A 180 -15.81 13.11 -1.56
N ARG A 181 -15.80 13.20 -2.90
CA ARG A 181 -15.19 14.33 -3.60
C ARG A 181 -15.80 15.65 -3.12
N ASP A 182 -17.15 15.71 -3.01
CA ASP A 182 -17.86 16.92 -2.59
C ASP A 182 -17.66 17.25 -1.10
N LYS A 183 -17.15 16.29 -0.29
CA LYS A 183 -16.68 16.50 1.08
C LYS A 183 -15.26 17.09 1.14
N GLY A 184 -14.61 17.34 0.00
CA GLY A 184 -13.37 18.08 -0.09
C GLY A 184 -12.09 17.25 -0.13
N VAL A 185 -12.19 15.91 -0.30
CA VAL A 185 -11.02 15.07 -0.55
C VAL A 185 -10.43 15.34 -1.95
N LYS A 186 -9.15 15.04 -2.12
CA LYS A 186 -8.39 15.30 -3.35
C LYS A 186 -7.70 14.06 -3.91
N GLY A 187 -8.07 12.89 -3.43
CA GLY A 187 -7.55 11.64 -3.95
C GLY A 187 -8.44 10.45 -3.64
N PHE A 188 -8.27 9.40 -4.44
CA PHE A 188 -8.88 8.09 -4.23
C PHE A 188 -7.87 6.98 -4.49
N ARG A 189 -7.79 6.03 -3.56
CA ARG A 189 -7.14 4.74 -3.77
C ARG A 189 -8.24 3.71 -4.02
N PHE A 190 -8.21 3.08 -5.17
CA PHE A 190 -9.18 2.07 -5.56
C PHE A 190 -8.67 0.68 -5.24
N ASP A 191 -9.33 0.03 -4.30
CA ASP A 191 -9.03 -1.31 -3.82
C ASP A 191 -9.25 -2.35 -4.92
N VAL A 192 -8.26 -3.19 -5.16
CA VAL A 192 -8.26 -4.29 -6.14
C VAL A 192 -9.01 -3.99 -7.45
N ILE A 193 -8.87 -2.78 -7.95
CA ILE A 193 -9.73 -2.24 -9.02
C ILE A 193 -9.59 -2.98 -10.35
N ASN A 194 -8.50 -3.70 -10.57
CA ASN A 194 -8.32 -4.51 -11.77
C ASN A 194 -9.13 -5.82 -11.77
N LEU A 195 -9.88 -6.10 -10.69
CA LEU A 195 -10.72 -7.30 -10.55
C LEU A 195 -12.21 -7.04 -10.86
N ILE A 196 -12.63 -5.78 -11.09
CA ILE A 196 -14.04 -5.44 -11.30
C ILE A 196 -14.62 -5.94 -12.62
N GLY A 197 -13.75 -6.26 -13.59
CA GLY A 197 -14.16 -6.78 -14.90
C GLY A 197 -14.35 -8.28 -14.89
N LYS A 198 -15.60 -8.72 -15.10
CA LYS A 198 -15.97 -10.13 -15.21
C LYS A 198 -16.83 -10.35 -16.44
N ASP A 199 -16.81 -11.55 -17.00
CA ASP A 199 -17.64 -11.89 -18.16
C ASP A 199 -19.13 -11.99 -17.75
N GLU A 200 -20.04 -11.96 -18.72
CA GLU A 200 -21.48 -12.05 -18.47
C GLU A 200 -21.87 -13.42 -17.92
N VAL A 201 -21.25 -14.46 -18.44
CA VAL A 201 -21.43 -15.83 -17.99
C VAL A 201 -20.12 -16.29 -17.38
N LEU A 202 -20.16 -16.61 -16.11
CA LEU A 202 -19.01 -17.10 -15.38
C LEU A 202 -18.93 -18.63 -15.54
N VAL A 203 -17.77 -19.10 -16.00
CA VAL A 203 -17.51 -20.52 -16.28
C VAL A 203 -16.30 -20.98 -15.50
N ASP A 204 -16.13 -22.29 -15.40
CA ASP A 204 -14.95 -22.90 -14.78
C ASP A 204 -13.66 -22.38 -15.41
N CYS A 205 -12.67 -22.13 -14.56
CA CYS A 205 -11.34 -21.69 -14.94
C CYS A 205 -10.32 -22.34 -14.00
N PRO A 206 -9.91 -23.58 -14.27
CA PRO A 206 -9.02 -24.33 -13.37
C PRO A 206 -7.60 -23.75 -13.33
N GLU A 207 -7.25 -22.93 -14.32
CA GLU A 207 -5.95 -22.27 -14.39
C GLU A 207 -5.82 -21.23 -13.25
N ASN A 208 -4.75 -21.34 -12.47
CA ASN A 208 -4.40 -20.39 -11.44
C ASN A 208 -5.60 -19.96 -10.56
N GLU A 209 -6.40 -20.94 -10.11
CA GLU A 209 -7.51 -20.73 -9.15
C GLU A 209 -8.63 -19.78 -9.65
N GLY A 210 -8.83 -19.70 -10.97
CA GLY A 210 -9.82 -18.81 -11.57
C GLY A 210 -9.33 -17.40 -11.88
N LYS A 211 -8.12 -17.00 -11.46
CA LYS A 211 -7.61 -15.63 -11.61
C LYS A 211 -7.67 -15.07 -13.04
N PRO A 212 -7.37 -15.83 -14.12
CA PRO A 212 -7.48 -15.29 -15.47
C PRO A 212 -8.91 -14.89 -15.89
N ALA A 213 -9.93 -15.42 -15.23
CA ALA A 213 -11.32 -15.12 -15.55
C ALA A 213 -11.77 -13.72 -15.06
N TYR A 214 -11.05 -13.12 -14.13
CA TYR A 214 -11.46 -11.83 -13.53
C TYR A 214 -10.33 -10.80 -13.35
N THR A 215 -9.07 -11.12 -13.65
CA THR A 215 -7.93 -10.21 -13.48
C THR A 215 -7.63 -9.48 -14.78
N ASP A 216 -7.47 -8.16 -14.71
CA ASP A 216 -7.08 -7.28 -15.83
C ASP A 216 -7.92 -7.50 -17.11
N LYS A 217 -9.21 -7.77 -16.96
CA LYS A 217 -10.09 -7.93 -18.13
C LYS A 217 -10.16 -6.60 -18.92
N PRO A 218 -10.15 -6.62 -20.24
CA PRO A 218 -10.16 -5.39 -21.08
C PRO A 218 -11.29 -4.41 -20.74
N ILE A 219 -12.44 -4.90 -20.29
CA ILE A 219 -13.58 -4.07 -19.91
C ILE A 219 -13.31 -3.17 -18.70
N VAL A 220 -12.32 -3.49 -17.87
CA VAL A 220 -11.92 -2.66 -16.71
C VAL A 220 -11.53 -1.26 -17.18
N HIS A 221 -10.83 -1.14 -18.28
CA HIS A 221 -10.42 0.14 -18.86
C HIS A 221 -11.63 1.03 -19.23
N ASP A 222 -12.71 0.44 -19.73
CA ASP A 222 -13.93 1.18 -20.04
C ASP A 222 -14.59 1.69 -18.77
N TYR A 223 -14.70 0.84 -17.73
CA TYR A 223 -15.25 1.23 -16.44
C TYR A 223 -14.44 2.35 -15.79
N LEU A 224 -13.12 2.29 -15.84
CA LEU A 224 -12.24 3.34 -15.28
C LEU A 224 -12.41 4.67 -16.01
N ARG A 225 -12.50 4.67 -17.34
CA ARG A 225 -12.77 5.90 -18.11
C ARG A 225 -14.15 6.49 -17.80
N MET A 226 -15.17 5.65 -17.72
CA MET A 226 -16.52 6.08 -17.34
C MET A 226 -16.53 6.70 -15.92
N MET A 227 -15.83 6.07 -14.98
CA MET A 227 -15.73 6.58 -13.62
C MET A 227 -14.96 7.91 -13.58
N ASN A 228 -13.83 8.00 -14.26
CA ASN A 228 -13.04 9.22 -14.37
C ASN A 228 -13.90 10.39 -14.90
N GLU A 229 -14.55 10.19 -16.05
CA GLU A 229 -15.41 11.20 -16.67
C GLU A 229 -16.57 11.64 -15.76
N ALA A 230 -17.21 10.69 -15.08
CA ALA A 230 -18.38 10.94 -14.24
C ALA A 230 -18.05 11.55 -12.86
N THR A 231 -16.78 11.50 -12.41
CA THR A 231 -16.43 11.82 -11.03
C THR A 231 -15.30 12.87 -10.91
N PHE A 232 -14.06 12.47 -10.99
CA PHE A 232 -12.88 13.31 -10.68
C PHE A 232 -12.14 13.86 -11.92
N GLY A 233 -12.45 13.38 -13.11
CA GLY A 233 -11.66 13.66 -14.32
C GLY A 233 -11.64 15.12 -14.78
N SER A 234 -12.56 15.96 -14.30
CA SER A 234 -12.61 17.40 -14.60
C SER A 234 -11.73 18.26 -13.68
N ASP A 235 -11.11 17.69 -12.65
CA ASP A 235 -10.26 18.37 -11.68
C ASP A 235 -8.83 17.81 -11.75
N ASP A 236 -7.91 18.57 -12.37
CA ASP A 236 -6.51 18.18 -12.54
C ASP A 236 -5.72 18.07 -11.21
N SER A 237 -6.27 18.57 -10.10
CA SER A 237 -5.65 18.44 -8.79
C SER A 237 -5.87 17.08 -8.11
N PHE A 238 -6.78 16.25 -8.66
CA PHE A 238 -7.03 14.92 -8.12
C PHE A 238 -5.88 13.95 -8.36
N MET A 239 -5.56 13.17 -7.33
CA MET A 239 -4.58 12.10 -7.39
C MET A 239 -5.30 10.75 -7.18
N THR A 240 -5.23 9.86 -8.16
CA THR A 240 -5.87 8.55 -8.07
C THR A 240 -4.85 7.43 -8.21
N VAL A 241 -5.00 6.39 -7.41
CA VAL A 241 -4.15 5.21 -7.47
C VAL A 241 -5.01 3.95 -7.48
N GLY A 242 -4.69 3.03 -8.36
CA GLY A 242 -5.31 1.71 -8.39
C GLY A 242 -4.41 0.68 -7.72
N GLU A 243 -4.98 -0.13 -6.83
CA GLU A 243 -4.33 -1.35 -6.40
C GLU A 243 -4.54 -2.44 -7.44
N MET A 244 -3.43 -2.97 -7.96
CA MET A 244 -3.45 -3.99 -9.01
C MET A 244 -3.04 -5.34 -8.44
N SER A 245 -4.01 -6.21 -8.26
CA SER A 245 -3.78 -7.58 -7.81
C SER A 245 -3.31 -8.45 -8.99
N SER A 246 -2.10 -8.99 -8.91
CA SER A 246 -1.56 -9.93 -9.91
C SER A 246 -1.52 -9.39 -11.36
N THR A 247 -1.09 -8.15 -11.53
CA THR A 247 -1.06 -7.43 -12.81
C THR A 247 0.26 -7.60 -13.58
N THR A 248 0.30 -7.04 -14.79
CA THR A 248 1.49 -6.93 -15.65
C THR A 248 1.91 -5.48 -15.85
N ILE A 249 3.15 -5.26 -16.31
CA ILE A 249 3.62 -3.91 -16.67
C ILE A 249 2.75 -3.32 -17.77
N ASP A 250 2.40 -4.11 -18.78
CA ASP A 250 1.55 -3.66 -19.91
C ASP A 250 0.23 -3.07 -19.39
N ASN A 251 -0.43 -3.76 -18.47
CA ASN A 251 -1.67 -3.29 -17.87
C ASN A 251 -1.43 -2.05 -17.00
N CYS A 252 -0.38 -2.01 -16.17
CA CYS A 252 -0.09 -0.84 -15.35
C CYS A 252 0.23 0.41 -16.17
N VAL A 253 0.92 0.27 -17.30
CA VAL A 253 1.08 1.37 -18.28
C VAL A 253 -0.29 1.84 -18.76
N LEU A 254 -1.16 0.94 -19.23
CA LEU A 254 -2.50 1.30 -19.73
C LEU A 254 -3.35 2.00 -18.65
N TYR A 255 -3.32 1.55 -17.40
CA TYR A 255 -4.06 2.17 -16.31
C TYR A 255 -3.58 3.58 -15.95
N SER A 256 -2.31 3.93 -16.19
CA SER A 256 -1.67 5.12 -15.65
C SER A 256 -1.15 6.13 -16.68
N VAL A 257 -1.18 5.83 -17.99
CA VAL A 257 -0.82 6.85 -19.00
C VAL A 257 -1.92 7.93 -19.07
N PRO A 258 -1.55 9.23 -19.01
CA PRO A 258 -2.51 10.33 -18.90
C PRO A 258 -3.54 10.39 -20.03
N GLU A 259 -3.16 10.01 -21.25
CA GLU A 259 -3.99 10.08 -22.46
C GLU A 259 -5.19 9.14 -22.42
N ARG A 260 -5.16 8.14 -21.54
CA ARG A 260 -6.28 7.19 -21.41
C ARG A 260 -7.36 7.66 -20.45
N HIS A 261 -7.09 8.69 -19.65
CA HIS A 261 -8.06 9.23 -18.69
C HIS A 261 -8.64 8.15 -17.74
N GLU A 262 -7.77 7.31 -17.20
CA GLU A 262 -8.14 6.25 -16.24
C GLU A 262 -7.71 6.64 -14.82
N LEU A 263 -6.49 6.28 -14.41
CA LEU A 263 -5.93 6.57 -13.09
C LEU A 263 -4.64 7.39 -13.21
N SER A 264 -4.22 8.04 -12.12
CA SER A 264 -2.94 8.76 -12.11
C SER A 264 -1.74 7.81 -11.99
N MET A 265 -1.90 6.69 -11.28
CA MET A 265 -0.84 5.72 -11.02
C MET A 265 -1.39 4.36 -10.59
N ALA A 266 -0.51 3.37 -10.51
CA ALA A 266 -0.85 2.02 -10.08
C ALA A 266 0.15 1.48 -9.06
N PHE A 267 -0.36 0.78 -8.02
CA PHE A 267 0.42 -0.10 -7.15
C PHE A 267 0.59 -1.47 -7.80
N ASN A 268 1.78 -2.05 -7.64
CA ASN A 268 2.01 -3.48 -7.83
C ASN A 268 2.75 -4.06 -6.62
N PHE A 269 2.69 -5.38 -6.43
CA PHE A 269 3.23 -6.06 -5.25
C PHE A 269 4.36 -7.05 -5.58
N HIS A 270 4.89 -7.04 -6.80
CA HIS A 270 5.89 -8.02 -7.24
C HIS A 270 7.15 -7.99 -6.38
N HIS A 271 7.65 -6.80 -6.06
CA HIS A 271 8.85 -6.60 -5.23
C HIS A 271 8.69 -7.11 -3.78
N LEU A 272 7.47 -7.31 -3.30
CA LEU A 272 7.18 -7.83 -1.96
C LEU A 272 7.03 -9.37 -1.91
N LYS A 273 7.24 -10.07 -3.04
CA LYS A 273 7.14 -11.52 -3.10
C LYS A 273 8.49 -12.22 -3.22
N VAL A 274 9.58 -11.47 -3.17
CA VAL A 274 10.95 -11.97 -3.36
C VAL A 274 11.50 -12.80 -2.20
N ASP A 275 10.79 -12.89 -1.10
CA ASP A 275 11.06 -13.77 0.06
C ASP A 275 10.01 -14.88 0.22
N TYR A 276 9.32 -15.23 -0.88
CA TYR A 276 8.36 -16.33 -0.95
C TYR A 276 9.05 -17.56 -1.55
N GLU A 277 9.18 -18.63 -0.77
CA GLU A 277 9.72 -19.89 -1.27
C GLU A 277 8.69 -20.54 -2.21
N ASP A 278 9.10 -20.85 -3.43
CA ASP A 278 8.22 -21.43 -4.48
C ASP A 278 6.92 -20.61 -4.70
N GLY A 279 6.98 -19.30 -4.52
CA GLY A 279 5.82 -18.42 -4.65
C GLY A 279 4.81 -18.49 -3.50
N GLN A 280 5.12 -19.20 -2.42
CA GLN A 280 4.25 -19.39 -1.26
C GLN A 280 4.53 -18.31 -0.20
N LYS A 281 3.50 -17.50 0.15
CA LYS A 281 3.59 -16.46 1.17
C LYS A 281 4.00 -16.98 2.55
N TRP A 282 3.41 -18.10 2.96
CA TRP A 282 3.54 -18.67 4.31
C TRP A 282 4.78 -19.57 4.45
N THR A 283 5.94 -18.99 4.14
CA THR A 283 7.26 -19.61 4.24
C THR A 283 8.27 -18.62 4.84
N ILE A 284 9.40 -19.12 5.32
CA ILE A 284 10.53 -18.31 5.76
C ILE A 284 11.70 -18.60 4.83
N ALA A 285 12.02 -17.63 3.98
CA ALA A 285 13.15 -17.67 3.07
C ALA A 285 13.89 -16.33 3.09
N PRO A 286 15.20 -16.30 2.86
CA PRO A 286 15.90 -15.06 2.56
C PRO A 286 15.32 -14.44 1.29
N PHE A 287 15.33 -13.11 1.21
CA PHE A 287 14.86 -12.44 -0.01
C PHE A 287 15.83 -12.67 -1.17
N ASP A 288 15.28 -12.85 -2.36
CA ASP A 288 16.02 -12.93 -3.61
C ASP A 288 16.35 -11.52 -4.11
N PHE A 289 17.59 -11.08 -3.85
CA PHE A 289 18.05 -9.76 -4.25
C PHE A 289 18.14 -9.59 -5.77
N GLU A 290 18.54 -10.63 -6.51
CA GLU A 290 18.62 -10.57 -7.97
C GLU A 290 17.23 -10.37 -8.58
N GLU A 291 16.23 -11.08 -8.08
CA GLU A 291 14.85 -10.90 -8.52
C GLU A 291 14.30 -9.54 -8.11
N LEU A 292 14.57 -9.06 -6.89
CA LEU A 292 14.18 -7.73 -6.42
C LEU A 292 14.75 -6.64 -7.36
N LYS A 293 16.05 -6.71 -7.64
CA LYS A 293 16.75 -5.77 -8.52
C LYS A 293 16.19 -5.83 -9.95
N ARG A 294 16.00 -7.04 -10.49
CA ARG A 294 15.39 -7.25 -11.80
C ARG A 294 14.02 -6.63 -11.92
N LEU A 295 13.17 -6.82 -10.90
CA LEU A 295 11.83 -6.23 -10.85
C LEU A 295 11.89 -4.71 -10.86
N TYR A 296 12.69 -4.10 -9.99
CA TYR A 296 12.82 -2.64 -9.97
C TYR A 296 13.35 -2.07 -11.27
N HIS A 297 14.36 -2.70 -11.89
CA HIS A 297 14.90 -2.26 -13.17
C HIS A 297 13.86 -2.38 -14.29
N THR A 298 13.21 -3.54 -14.40
CA THR A 298 12.23 -3.78 -15.46
C THR A 298 11.03 -2.83 -15.34
N TRP A 299 10.44 -2.73 -14.14
CA TRP A 299 9.30 -1.84 -13.91
C TRP A 299 9.69 -0.37 -14.06
N GLY A 300 10.81 0.06 -13.47
CA GLY A 300 11.28 1.45 -13.57
C GLY A 300 11.52 1.88 -15.01
N LYS A 301 12.20 1.06 -15.80
CA LYS A 301 12.51 1.33 -17.20
C LYS A 301 11.25 1.33 -18.07
N GLU A 302 10.48 0.25 -18.06
CA GLU A 302 9.29 0.09 -18.90
C GLU A 302 8.22 1.17 -18.61
N MET A 303 7.92 1.44 -17.35
CA MET A 303 7.01 2.50 -16.97
C MET A 303 7.52 3.89 -17.39
N SER A 304 8.85 4.11 -17.34
CA SER A 304 9.48 5.36 -17.79
C SER A 304 9.38 5.55 -19.29
N GLU A 305 9.77 4.55 -20.07
CA GLU A 305 9.81 4.62 -21.54
C GLU A 305 8.43 4.71 -22.16
N ARG A 306 7.42 4.11 -21.52
CA ARG A 306 6.05 4.01 -22.03
C ARG A 306 5.08 5.04 -21.42
N GLY A 307 5.58 5.96 -20.58
CA GLY A 307 4.78 7.06 -20.03
C GLY A 307 3.85 6.69 -18.88
N GLY A 308 3.89 5.46 -18.38
CA GLY A 308 3.14 5.04 -17.20
C GLY A 308 3.71 5.66 -15.91
N TRP A 309 2.96 5.58 -14.81
CA TRP A 309 3.38 6.11 -13.51
C TRP A 309 3.09 5.12 -12.37
N SER A 310 4.11 4.82 -11.56
CA SER A 310 4.02 3.88 -10.44
C SER A 310 3.80 4.61 -9.12
N ALA A 311 2.98 4.02 -8.26
CA ALA A 311 3.00 4.28 -6.83
C ALA A 311 4.06 3.38 -6.19
N LEU A 312 5.01 3.97 -5.46
CA LEU A 312 6.16 3.27 -4.90
C LEU A 312 6.03 3.16 -3.38
N PHE A 313 6.29 1.99 -2.82
CA PHE A 313 6.18 1.76 -1.39
C PHE A 313 7.00 0.54 -0.94
N TRP A 314 7.37 0.51 0.33
CA TRP A 314 7.94 -0.67 0.99
C TRP A 314 6.96 -1.31 1.97
N ASN A 315 6.15 -0.50 2.63
CA ASN A 315 5.21 -0.94 3.66
C ASN A 315 3.79 -0.53 3.31
N ASN A 316 2.84 -1.34 3.72
CA ASN A 316 1.42 -1.02 3.81
C ASN A 316 0.77 -1.86 4.92
N HIS A 317 -0.54 -1.75 5.06
CA HIS A 317 -1.33 -2.47 6.07
C HIS A 317 -1.51 -3.98 5.78
N ASP A 318 -1.03 -4.48 4.65
CA ASP A 318 -1.17 -5.89 4.21
C ASP A 318 0.16 -6.66 4.18
N GLN A 319 1.25 -6.02 4.60
CA GLN A 319 2.59 -6.61 4.59
C GLN A 319 3.26 -6.46 5.95
N PRO A 320 4.07 -7.42 6.41
CA PRO A 320 4.96 -7.19 7.56
C PRO A 320 5.95 -6.06 7.25
N ARG A 321 6.51 -5.45 8.29
CA ARG A 321 7.43 -4.33 8.13
C ARG A 321 8.64 -4.70 7.28
N ALA A 322 8.94 -3.88 6.27
CA ALA A 322 10.03 -4.12 5.33
C ALA A 322 11.41 -4.20 6.02
N LEU A 323 11.61 -3.45 7.09
CA LEU A 323 12.83 -3.53 7.90
C LEU A 323 13.12 -4.95 8.38
N ASN A 324 12.10 -5.68 8.86
CA ASN A 324 12.26 -7.05 9.33
C ASN A 324 12.55 -8.05 8.20
N ARG A 325 12.20 -7.70 6.97
CA ARG A 325 12.34 -8.58 5.80
C ARG A 325 13.66 -8.40 5.06
N PHE A 326 14.17 -7.16 4.99
CA PHE A 326 15.26 -6.78 4.09
C PHE A 326 16.52 -6.29 4.83
N VAL A 327 16.47 -6.09 6.14
CA VAL A 327 17.54 -5.45 6.90
C VAL A 327 17.92 -6.27 8.14
N ASP A 328 19.21 -6.31 8.45
CA ASP A 328 19.68 -6.73 9.77
C ASP A 328 19.38 -5.61 10.80
N ILE A 329 18.13 -5.59 11.27
CA ILE A 329 17.62 -4.56 12.19
C ILE A 329 18.36 -4.49 13.52
N LYS A 330 19.02 -5.59 13.91
CA LYS A 330 19.76 -5.63 15.17
C LYS A 330 21.01 -4.74 15.14
N ASN A 331 21.66 -4.68 13.98
CA ASN A 331 22.92 -3.98 13.81
C ASN A 331 22.80 -2.68 13.00
N PHE A 332 21.80 -2.58 12.08
CA PHE A 332 21.74 -1.54 11.05
C PHE A 332 20.33 -0.98 10.82
N ARG A 333 19.50 -0.87 11.88
CA ARG A 333 18.11 -0.38 11.72
C ARG A 333 18.04 0.99 11.04
N ASN A 334 18.87 1.95 11.47
CA ASN A 334 18.84 3.32 10.94
C ASN A 334 19.33 3.37 9.49
N GLU A 335 20.45 2.72 9.21
CA GLU A 335 21.06 2.68 7.89
C GLU A 335 20.14 1.95 6.91
N GLY A 336 19.56 0.82 7.32
CA GLY A 336 18.62 0.07 6.50
C GLY A 336 17.34 0.83 6.23
N ALA A 337 16.74 1.50 7.22
CA ALA A 337 15.54 2.31 7.04
C ALA A 337 15.77 3.44 6.03
N THR A 338 16.88 4.15 6.15
CA THR A 338 17.22 5.28 5.26
C THR A 338 17.60 4.80 3.85
N MET A 339 18.26 3.66 3.70
CA MET A 339 18.55 3.05 2.41
C MET A 339 17.26 2.62 1.69
N LEU A 340 16.35 1.92 2.39
CA LEU A 340 15.05 1.54 1.82
C LEU A 340 14.25 2.78 1.39
N ALA A 341 14.21 3.83 2.23
CA ALA A 341 13.55 5.08 1.88
C ALA A 341 14.13 5.70 0.59
N ALA A 342 15.45 5.84 0.52
CA ALA A 342 16.11 6.43 -0.64
C ALA A 342 15.86 5.64 -1.94
N SER A 343 15.84 4.31 -1.86
CA SER A 343 15.66 3.42 -3.02
C SER A 343 14.36 3.68 -3.78
N ILE A 344 13.29 4.13 -3.10
CA ILE A 344 12.01 4.48 -3.72
C ILE A 344 11.79 5.98 -3.88
N HIS A 345 12.19 6.81 -2.91
CA HIS A 345 11.97 8.27 -2.99
C HIS A 345 12.76 8.94 -4.11
N LEU A 346 13.97 8.44 -4.43
CA LEU A 346 14.80 8.93 -5.53
C LEU A 346 14.45 8.25 -6.87
N SER A 347 13.65 7.20 -6.87
CA SER A 347 13.20 6.51 -8.08
C SER A 347 12.06 7.25 -8.78
N ARG A 348 11.64 6.73 -9.95
CA ARG A 348 10.56 7.31 -10.77
C ARG A 348 9.20 6.74 -10.37
N GLY A 349 8.40 7.56 -9.74
CA GLY A 349 7.06 7.23 -9.24
C GLY A 349 6.68 8.14 -8.08
N THR A 350 5.49 8.00 -7.54
CA THR A 350 5.05 8.71 -6.34
C THR A 350 5.31 7.83 -5.12
N PRO A 351 6.14 8.28 -4.15
CA PRO A 351 6.40 7.51 -2.95
C PRO A 351 5.23 7.59 -1.96
N TYR A 352 4.93 6.44 -1.34
CA TYR A 352 3.96 6.28 -0.26
C TYR A 352 4.69 5.82 1.00
N ILE A 353 4.56 6.58 2.06
CA ILE A 353 5.11 6.29 3.38
C ILE A 353 4.00 5.66 4.22
N TYR A 354 4.21 4.49 4.79
CA TYR A 354 3.27 3.88 5.71
C TYR A 354 3.55 4.32 7.14
N MET A 355 2.52 4.62 7.93
CA MET A 355 2.64 5.10 9.32
C MET A 355 3.66 4.28 10.13
N GLY A 356 4.60 4.99 10.77
CA GLY A 356 5.69 4.39 11.55
C GLY A 356 6.94 4.03 10.74
N GLU A 357 6.89 4.04 9.41
CA GLU A 357 8.06 3.84 8.57
C GLU A 357 9.10 4.93 8.79
N GLU A 358 8.65 6.17 8.90
CA GLU A 358 9.45 7.38 9.10
C GLU A 358 10.18 7.44 10.45
N ILE A 359 9.83 6.58 11.38
CA ILE A 359 10.52 6.40 12.67
C ILE A 359 11.18 5.03 12.80
N GLY A 360 11.19 4.25 11.72
CA GLY A 360 11.82 2.93 11.69
C GLY A 360 11.14 1.89 12.57
N MET A 361 9.79 1.91 12.65
CA MET A 361 9.03 0.85 13.33
C MET A 361 9.32 -0.52 12.74
N ILE A 362 9.35 -1.52 13.60
CA ILE A 362 9.60 -2.93 13.29
C ILE A 362 8.40 -3.79 13.67
N ASP A 363 8.40 -5.04 13.26
CA ASP A 363 7.37 -6.02 13.62
C ASP A 363 7.25 -6.16 15.15
N PRO A 364 6.05 -6.50 15.69
CA PRO A 364 5.75 -6.41 17.12
C PRO A 364 6.44 -7.44 18.00
N ASP A 365 6.99 -8.52 17.44
CA ASP A 365 7.60 -9.64 18.18
C ASP A 365 6.64 -10.26 19.21
N TYR A 366 5.43 -10.63 18.77
CA TYR A 366 4.42 -11.27 19.62
C TYR A 366 4.85 -12.66 20.11
N ASP A 367 4.31 -13.07 21.25
CA ASP A 367 4.72 -14.31 21.93
C ASP A 367 3.83 -15.51 21.61
N SER A 368 2.61 -15.26 21.08
CA SER A 368 1.64 -16.34 20.84
C SER A 368 0.64 -16.00 19.74
N MET A 369 -0.03 -17.03 19.21
CA MET A 369 -1.15 -16.86 18.26
C MET A 369 -2.32 -16.05 18.85
N ALA A 370 -2.48 -16.00 20.17
CA ALA A 370 -3.53 -15.22 20.82
C ALA A 370 -3.35 -13.70 20.66
N ASP A 371 -2.17 -13.24 20.27
CA ASP A 371 -1.88 -11.82 20.00
C ASP A 371 -2.24 -11.40 18.57
N TYR A 372 -2.55 -12.36 17.66
CA TYR A 372 -2.95 -12.13 16.28
C TYR A 372 -4.47 -12.20 16.12
N VAL A 373 -5.04 -11.27 15.36
CA VAL A 373 -6.50 -11.17 15.13
C VAL A 373 -6.88 -11.23 13.65
N ASP A 374 -5.91 -11.11 12.75
CA ASP A 374 -6.14 -11.14 11.32
C ASP A 374 -6.62 -12.50 10.83
N VAL A 375 -7.77 -12.51 10.13
CA VAL A 375 -8.40 -13.75 9.62
C VAL A 375 -7.48 -14.54 8.70
N GLU A 376 -6.70 -13.86 7.82
CA GLU A 376 -5.76 -14.52 6.93
C GLU A 376 -4.67 -15.26 7.72
N SER A 377 -4.15 -14.65 8.77
CA SER A 377 -3.13 -15.24 9.64
C SER A 377 -3.65 -16.43 10.45
N ILE A 378 -4.88 -16.34 10.95
CA ILE A 378 -5.53 -17.43 11.69
C ILE A 378 -5.76 -18.64 10.78
N ASN A 379 -6.30 -18.41 9.59
CA ASN A 379 -6.52 -19.46 8.59
C ASN A 379 -5.21 -20.10 8.13
N ALA A 380 -4.18 -19.27 7.89
CA ALA A 380 -2.86 -19.77 7.51
C ALA A 380 -2.20 -20.61 8.60
N TYR A 381 -2.35 -20.24 9.86
CA TYR A 381 -1.84 -21.03 10.98
C TYR A 381 -2.46 -22.44 10.98
N GLN A 382 -3.80 -22.54 10.85
CA GLN A 382 -4.49 -23.82 10.77
C GLN A 382 -4.04 -24.64 9.56
N MET A 383 -3.95 -24.00 8.38
CA MET A 383 -3.46 -24.64 7.16
C MET A 383 -2.05 -25.24 7.36
N LEU A 384 -1.15 -24.53 8.01
CA LEU A 384 0.22 -24.98 8.28
C LEU A 384 0.24 -26.20 9.22
N LEU A 385 -0.65 -26.24 10.23
CA LEU A 385 -0.82 -27.40 11.11
C LEU A 385 -1.36 -28.60 10.33
N ASP A 386 -2.36 -28.40 9.46
CA ASP A 386 -2.94 -29.45 8.63
C ASP A 386 -1.92 -30.01 7.62
N GLN A 387 -0.95 -29.20 7.20
CA GLN A 387 0.21 -29.62 6.40
C GLN A 387 1.29 -30.35 7.21
N GLY A 388 1.10 -30.53 8.51
CA GLY A 388 1.99 -31.31 9.39
C GLY A 388 3.15 -30.51 10.01
N LYS A 389 3.13 -29.17 9.97
CA LYS A 389 4.10 -28.35 10.72
C LYS A 389 3.79 -28.40 12.22
N SER A 390 4.84 -28.34 13.06
CA SER A 390 4.60 -28.19 14.50
C SER A 390 3.98 -26.81 14.83
N PRO A 391 3.27 -26.66 15.97
CA PRO A 391 2.75 -25.36 16.41
C PRO A 391 3.83 -24.26 16.45
N GLU A 392 5.04 -24.60 16.89
CA GLU A 392 6.16 -23.65 16.96
C GLU A 392 6.66 -23.24 15.57
N GLN A 393 6.71 -24.17 14.62
CA GLN A 393 7.08 -23.87 13.23
C GLN A 393 6.02 -23.01 12.56
N ALA A 394 4.75 -23.36 12.70
CA ALA A 394 3.63 -22.59 12.16
C ALA A 394 3.61 -21.18 12.75
N PHE A 395 3.75 -21.05 14.06
CA PHE A 395 3.78 -19.76 14.75
C PHE A 395 4.91 -18.85 14.25
N LYS A 396 6.14 -19.38 14.07
CA LYS A 396 7.26 -18.60 13.53
C LYS A 396 6.97 -18.05 12.13
N ILE A 397 6.27 -18.81 11.30
CA ILE A 397 5.87 -18.34 9.96
C ILE A 397 4.85 -17.22 10.08
N ILE A 398 3.84 -17.35 10.93
CA ILE A 398 2.85 -16.30 11.17
C ILE A 398 3.53 -15.04 11.73
N GLN A 399 4.43 -15.20 12.70
CA GLN A 399 5.20 -14.11 13.29
C GLN A 399 5.98 -13.31 12.23
N ALA A 400 6.51 -13.97 11.20
CA ALA A 400 7.26 -13.32 10.12
C ALA A 400 6.39 -12.75 8.99
N LYS A 401 5.16 -13.26 8.78
CA LYS A 401 4.39 -12.98 7.55
C LYS A 401 3.01 -12.37 7.79
N SER A 402 2.56 -12.25 9.04
CA SER A 402 1.23 -11.70 9.34
C SER A 402 1.08 -10.24 8.95
N ARG A 403 -0.10 -9.88 8.42
CA ARG A 403 -0.52 -8.49 8.18
C ARG A 403 -0.61 -7.68 9.48
N ASP A 404 -0.95 -8.31 10.60
CA ASP A 404 -1.03 -7.64 11.90
C ASP A 404 0.30 -7.00 12.33
N ASN A 405 1.43 -7.48 11.81
CA ASN A 405 2.75 -6.89 12.09
C ASN A 405 2.83 -5.40 11.75
N SER A 406 2.16 -4.97 10.70
CA SER A 406 2.10 -3.56 10.31
C SER A 406 0.88 -2.82 10.86
N ARG A 407 -0.13 -3.55 11.38
CA ARG A 407 -1.37 -2.97 11.92
C ARG A 407 -1.32 -2.62 13.39
N THR A 408 -0.16 -2.83 14.04
CA THR A 408 0.07 -2.45 15.43
C THR A 408 -0.12 -0.95 15.65
N PRO A 409 -0.49 -0.53 16.87
CA PRO A 409 -0.59 0.88 17.21
C PRO A 409 0.66 1.67 16.84
N MET A 410 0.46 2.87 16.29
CA MET A 410 1.53 3.85 16.10
C MET A 410 2.20 4.17 17.43
N GLN A 411 3.52 4.21 17.42
CA GLN A 411 4.33 4.39 18.63
C GLN A 411 4.67 5.88 18.80
N TRP A 412 3.86 6.59 19.61
CA TRP A 412 4.02 8.03 19.82
C TRP A 412 5.05 8.37 20.89
N ASP A 413 5.06 7.62 21.98
CA ASP A 413 5.96 7.83 23.12
C ASP A 413 6.20 6.52 23.91
N ALA A 414 7.02 6.59 24.97
CA ALA A 414 7.35 5.45 25.81
C ALA A 414 6.32 5.15 26.92
N SER A 415 5.18 5.84 26.96
CA SER A 415 4.12 5.60 27.94
C SER A 415 3.36 4.30 27.63
N GLU A 416 2.43 3.91 28.50
CA GLU A 416 1.61 2.73 28.33
C GLU A 416 0.90 2.76 26.95
N ASN A 417 0.81 1.60 26.29
CA ASN A 417 0.24 1.44 24.94
C ASN A 417 0.91 2.34 23.90
N ALA A 418 2.19 2.65 24.07
CA ALA A 418 2.97 3.49 23.14
C ALA A 418 2.41 4.92 22.95
N GLY A 419 1.70 5.46 23.94
CA GLY A 419 1.01 6.75 23.80
C GLY A 419 -0.15 6.75 22.80
N PHE A 420 -0.51 5.60 22.27
CA PHE A 420 -1.60 5.44 21.31
C PHE A 420 -2.97 5.62 21.97
N SER A 421 -3.22 4.95 23.10
CA SER A 421 -4.50 4.90 23.80
C SER A 421 -4.31 4.87 25.32
N THR A 422 -5.28 5.43 26.05
CA THR A 422 -5.41 5.28 27.49
C THR A 422 -6.16 4.02 27.91
N GLY A 423 -6.81 3.33 26.95
CA GLY A 423 -7.47 2.05 27.13
C GLY A 423 -6.67 0.88 26.54
N THR A 424 -7.27 -0.31 26.53
CA THR A 424 -6.64 -1.50 25.92
C THR A 424 -6.74 -1.40 24.40
N PRO A 425 -5.61 -1.35 23.66
CA PRO A 425 -5.64 -1.31 22.19
C PRO A 425 -6.29 -2.56 21.59
N TRP A 426 -7.00 -2.40 20.48
CA TRP A 426 -7.62 -3.49 19.73
C TRP A 426 -6.60 -4.53 19.24
N LEU A 427 -5.37 -4.10 19.01
CA LEU A 427 -4.21 -4.90 18.71
C LEU A 427 -3.06 -4.42 19.60
N LYS A 428 -2.35 -5.33 20.22
CA LYS A 428 -1.29 -5.04 21.18
C LYS A 428 -0.13 -4.27 20.53
N ALA A 429 0.39 -3.26 21.20
CA ALA A 429 1.56 -2.52 20.75
C ALA A 429 2.80 -3.43 20.63
N GLY A 430 3.67 -3.16 19.66
CA GLY A 430 4.94 -3.88 19.51
C GLY A 430 5.87 -3.65 20.69
N LYS A 431 6.68 -4.64 21.05
CA LYS A 431 7.58 -4.57 22.21
C LYS A 431 8.61 -3.44 22.16
N SER A 432 8.91 -2.95 20.96
CA SER A 432 9.94 -1.92 20.72
C SER A 432 9.52 -0.49 21.09
N TYR A 433 8.27 -0.24 21.47
CA TYR A 433 7.73 1.12 21.61
C TYR A 433 8.46 2.00 22.64
N LYS A 434 9.12 1.41 23.62
CA LYS A 434 9.89 2.18 24.62
C LYS A 434 11.13 2.84 24.03
N ASP A 435 11.70 2.23 23.01
CA ASP A 435 12.92 2.69 22.36
C ASP A 435 12.63 3.35 21.01
N ILE A 436 11.70 2.76 20.24
CA ILE A 436 11.30 3.23 18.90
C ILE A 436 9.92 3.90 19.03
N ASN A 437 9.90 5.22 19.06
CA ASN A 437 8.67 6.02 19.11
C ASN A 437 8.94 7.43 18.58
N VAL A 438 7.87 8.16 18.28
CA VAL A 438 7.97 9.52 17.70
C VAL A 438 8.76 10.47 18.61
N GLU A 439 8.53 10.45 19.92
CA GLU A 439 9.23 11.34 20.86
C GLU A 439 10.75 11.17 20.79
N ASN A 440 11.24 9.94 20.66
CA ASN A 440 12.67 9.63 20.56
C ASN A 440 13.23 9.86 19.15
N GLU A 441 12.43 9.63 18.11
CA GLU A 441 12.90 9.55 16.72
C GLU A 441 12.67 10.83 15.90
N ILE A 442 11.84 11.76 16.37
CA ILE A 442 11.51 12.98 15.61
C ILE A 442 12.76 13.83 15.29
N ASP A 443 13.74 13.81 16.16
CA ASP A 443 15.06 14.40 15.96
C ASP A 443 16.12 13.37 15.52
N GLY A 444 15.70 12.14 15.29
CA GLY A 444 16.55 11.02 14.91
C GLY A 444 16.94 11.03 13.43
N PRO A 445 17.89 10.17 13.04
CA PRO A 445 18.42 10.14 11.69
C PRO A 445 17.38 9.71 10.64
N ILE A 446 16.47 8.78 10.99
CA ILE A 446 15.48 8.25 10.03
C ILE A 446 14.48 9.34 9.66
N PHE A 447 13.84 10.00 10.66
CA PHE A 447 12.85 11.03 10.42
C PHE A 447 13.45 12.23 9.64
N LYS A 448 14.65 12.68 10.02
CA LYS A 448 15.36 13.75 9.30
C LYS A 448 15.68 13.36 7.86
N PHE A 449 16.02 12.10 7.62
CA PHE A 449 16.32 11.61 6.27
C PHE A 449 15.06 11.58 5.38
N TYR A 450 13.91 11.17 5.92
CA TYR A 450 12.62 11.24 5.21
C TYR A 450 12.26 12.69 4.86
N LYS A 451 12.41 13.63 5.82
CA LYS A 451 12.20 15.07 5.54
C LYS A 451 13.09 15.56 4.41
N GLU A 452 14.36 15.18 4.40
CA GLU A 452 15.30 15.57 3.35
C GLU A 452 14.92 14.97 1.99
N LEU A 453 14.53 13.70 1.93
CA LEU A 453 14.04 13.08 0.69
C LEU A 453 12.80 13.79 0.13
N ILE A 454 11.85 14.14 1.00
CA ILE A 454 10.63 14.88 0.63
C ILE A 454 10.99 16.27 0.12
N ARG A 455 11.89 16.98 0.81
CA ARG A 455 12.39 18.30 0.39
C ARG A 455 13.08 18.24 -0.97
N LEU A 456 14.01 17.31 -1.16
CA LEU A 456 14.73 17.14 -2.43
C LEU A 456 13.77 16.86 -3.58
N ARG A 457 12.75 16.03 -3.37
CA ARG A 457 11.75 15.74 -4.39
C ARG A 457 10.99 16.98 -4.84
N LYS A 458 10.67 17.89 -3.92
CA LYS A 458 9.98 19.17 -4.22
C LYS A 458 10.87 20.18 -4.90
N GLU A 459 12.14 20.21 -4.53
CA GLU A 459 13.08 21.23 -5.01
C GLU A 459 13.85 20.81 -6.28
N MET A 460 13.93 19.51 -6.58
CA MET A 460 14.75 18.97 -7.66
C MET A 460 13.92 18.24 -8.72
N PRO A 461 13.60 18.88 -9.84
CA PRO A 461 12.82 18.27 -10.92
C PRO A 461 13.37 16.93 -11.44
N ILE A 462 14.69 16.73 -11.40
CA ILE A 462 15.29 15.45 -11.82
C ILE A 462 14.78 14.27 -10.99
N ILE A 463 14.39 14.47 -9.72
CA ILE A 463 13.83 13.43 -8.86
C ILE A 463 12.35 13.20 -9.20
N SER A 464 11.56 14.28 -9.38
CA SER A 464 10.13 14.17 -9.65
C SER A 464 9.81 13.86 -11.12
N GLU A 465 10.56 14.44 -12.08
CA GLU A 465 10.24 14.38 -13.51
C GLU A 465 11.20 13.52 -14.34
N GLY A 466 12.44 13.29 -13.85
CA GLY A 466 13.47 12.58 -14.62
C GLY A 466 13.05 11.20 -15.10
N SER A 467 13.60 10.77 -16.22
CA SER A 467 13.46 9.38 -16.70
C SER A 467 14.22 8.41 -15.79
N TYR A 468 13.98 7.12 -15.97
CA TYR A 468 14.66 6.05 -15.22
C TYR A 468 15.53 5.22 -16.16
N GLN A 469 16.76 4.92 -15.75
CA GLN A 469 17.62 3.97 -16.43
C GLN A 469 18.27 3.02 -15.40
N PRO A 470 18.33 1.71 -15.67
CA PRO A 470 19.09 0.77 -14.85
C PRO A 470 20.60 1.11 -14.84
N ALA A 471 21.27 0.84 -13.71
CA ALA A 471 22.72 0.93 -13.58
C ALA A 471 23.24 -0.24 -12.75
N LEU A 472 24.48 -0.63 -12.97
CA LEU A 472 25.18 -1.71 -12.23
C LEU A 472 24.36 -3.01 -12.15
N GLU A 473 23.72 -3.42 -13.26
CA GLU A 473 22.81 -4.57 -13.29
C GLU A 473 23.45 -5.88 -12.83
N ASP A 474 24.78 -6.03 -13.00
CA ASP A 474 25.53 -7.23 -12.60
C ASP A 474 25.95 -7.25 -11.10
N SER A 475 25.70 -6.17 -10.34
CA SER A 475 26.08 -6.12 -8.93
C SER A 475 25.25 -7.08 -8.09
N GLN A 476 25.91 -7.83 -7.20
CA GLN A 476 25.28 -8.82 -6.31
C GLN A 476 24.81 -8.21 -4.97
N GLN A 477 25.13 -6.93 -4.71
CA GLN A 477 24.82 -6.25 -3.44
C GLN A 477 24.20 -4.87 -3.62
N VAL A 478 24.44 -4.22 -4.77
CA VAL A 478 24.06 -2.83 -4.99
C VAL A 478 22.92 -2.75 -6.01
N TYR A 479 21.81 -2.16 -5.59
CA TYR A 479 20.76 -1.70 -6.47
C TYR A 479 21.06 -0.27 -6.89
N ALA A 480 21.33 -0.05 -8.17
CA ALA A 480 21.68 1.25 -8.71
C ALA A 480 20.84 1.64 -9.91
N PHE A 481 20.51 2.92 -10.01
CA PHE A 481 19.78 3.46 -11.16
C PHE A 481 20.18 4.92 -11.43
N GLU A 482 19.88 5.37 -12.63
CA GLU A 482 20.07 6.75 -13.05
C GLU A 482 18.74 7.45 -13.28
N ARG A 483 18.72 8.76 -13.04
CA ARG A 483 17.64 9.67 -13.45
C ARG A 483 18.24 10.70 -14.41
N HIS A 484 17.51 10.99 -15.50
CA HIS A 484 17.97 11.93 -16.50
C HIS A 484 16.89 13.00 -16.75
N LEU A 485 17.28 14.30 -16.75
CA LEU A 485 16.40 15.41 -17.06
C LEU A 485 17.23 16.61 -17.57
N ASP A 486 16.92 17.13 -18.75
CA ASP A 486 17.48 18.39 -19.29
C ASP A 486 19.02 18.49 -19.21
N GLY A 487 19.70 17.38 -19.52
CA GLY A 487 21.17 17.28 -19.49
C GLY A 487 21.76 16.99 -18.10
N GLN A 488 20.95 17.04 -17.05
CA GLN A 488 21.35 16.58 -15.71
C GLN A 488 21.24 15.06 -15.61
N LYS A 489 22.13 14.45 -14.81
CA LYS A 489 22.10 13.04 -14.45
C LYS A 489 22.24 12.86 -12.95
N LEU A 490 21.47 11.97 -12.38
CA LEU A 490 21.55 11.55 -10.98
C LEU A 490 21.79 10.05 -10.92
N LEU A 491 22.92 9.62 -10.41
CA LEU A 491 23.21 8.21 -10.10
C LEU A 491 22.87 7.94 -8.64
N VAL A 492 22.07 6.92 -8.39
CA VAL A 492 21.69 6.48 -7.05
C VAL A 492 22.20 5.06 -6.83
N LEU A 493 22.98 4.87 -5.78
CA LEU A 493 23.57 3.59 -5.37
C LEU A 493 23.00 3.20 -4.01
N ASN A 494 22.49 1.97 -3.87
CA ASN A 494 21.94 1.45 -2.62
C ASN A 494 22.56 0.08 -2.33
N ASN A 495 23.39 -0.02 -1.29
CA ASN A 495 23.90 -1.30 -0.81
C ASN A 495 22.81 -1.98 0.04
N PHE A 496 22.33 -3.15 -0.38
CA PHE A 496 21.24 -3.88 0.29
C PHE A 496 21.71 -4.85 1.38
N TYR A 497 23.02 -4.83 1.73
CA TYR A 497 23.60 -5.79 2.66
C TYR A 497 24.35 -5.13 3.81
N GLY A 498 24.47 -5.88 4.91
CA GLY A 498 25.23 -5.51 6.11
C GLY A 498 26.77 -5.70 5.96
N SER A 499 27.27 -5.69 4.74
CA SER A 499 28.71 -5.75 4.39
C SER A 499 29.06 -4.64 3.42
N GLU A 500 30.34 -4.25 3.37
CA GLU A 500 30.83 -3.27 2.40
C GLU A 500 30.71 -3.79 0.97
N ALA A 501 30.49 -2.88 0.02
CA ALA A 501 30.42 -3.16 -1.41
C ALA A 501 31.28 -2.19 -2.21
N GLU A 502 32.29 -2.70 -2.92
CA GLU A 502 33.12 -1.91 -3.81
C GLU A 502 32.38 -1.59 -5.11
N VAL A 503 32.36 -0.31 -5.49
CA VAL A 503 31.71 0.19 -6.70
C VAL A 503 32.67 1.07 -7.49
N GLU A 504 32.84 0.80 -8.79
CA GLU A 504 33.51 1.70 -9.71
C GLU A 504 32.48 2.77 -10.17
N ILE A 505 32.78 4.04 -9.88
CA ILE A 505 31.96 5.16 -10.28
C ILE A 505 32.19 5.48 -11.76
N PRO A 506 31.18 5.47 -12.62
CA PRO A 506 31.34 5.82 -14.03
C PRO A 506 32.01 7.19 -14.19
N ALA A 507 32.92 7.31 -15.17
CA ALA A 507 33.78 8.49 -15.34
C ALA A 507 32.99 9.82 -15.35
N GLU A 508 31.81 9.83 -15.92
CA GLU A 508 30.94 11.00 -15.99
C GLU A 508 30.44 11.47 -14.63
N TYR A 509 30.36 10.59 -13.63
CA TYR A 509 29.92 10.93 -12.27
C TYR A 509 31.08 11.27 -11.32
N GLN A 510 32.32 11.00 -11.68
CA GLN A 510 33.49 11.24 -10.81
C GLN A 510 33.72 12.72 -10.51
N SER A 511 33.28 13.62 -11.40
CA SER A 511 33.30 15.09 -11.19
C SER A 511 32.01 15.65 -10.61
N GLY A 512 31.06 14.78 -10.28
CA GLY A 512 29.77 15.14 -9.72
C GLY A 512 29.86 15.64 -8.28
N ARG A 513 28.69 16.00 -7.72
CA ARG A 513 28.58 16.28 -6.29
C ARG A 513 27.73 15.22 -5.60
N VAL A 514 28.11 14.82 -4.40
CA VAL A 514 27.24 14.04 -3.53
C VAL A 514 25.99 14.90 -3.20
N LEU A 515 24.83 14.43 -3.64
CA LEU A 515 23.55 15.08 -3.37
C LEU A 515 23.01 14.63 -2.03
N LEU A 516 23.11 13.32 -1.74
CA LEU A 516 22.57 12.69 -0.54
C LEU A 516 23.39 11.44 -0.21
N SER A 517 23.63 11.23 1.07
CA SER A 517 24.08 9.96 1.65
C SER A 517 23.46 9.80 3.04
N ASN A 518 23.24 8.56 3.47
CA ASN A 518 22.83 8.25 4.84
C ASN A 518 24.03 8.02 5.79
N TYR A 519 25.25 8.31 5.30
CA TYR A 519 26.49 8.38 6.09
C TYR A 519 27.14 9.76 5.89
N ASP A 520 27.61 10.36 6.98
CA ASP A 520 28.14 11.74 6.97
C ASP A 520 29.49 11.89 6.24
N ASP A 521 30.24 10.82 6.12
CA ASP A 521 31.61 10.78 5.59
C ASP A 521 31.69 10.23 4.16
N ALA A 522 30.63 10.40 3.37
CA ALA A 522 30.59 9.96 1.99
C ALA A 522 31.49 10.83 1.10
N GLU A 523 32.57 10.25 0.59
CA GLU A 523 33.49 10.88 -0.36
C GLU A 523 33.35 10.26 -1.75
N LEU A 524 33.46 11.09 -2.78
CA LEU A 524 33.42 10.65 -4.17
C LEU A 524 34.83 10.40 -4.68
N ALA A 525 35.04 9.21 -5.22
CA ALA A 525 36.31 8.78 -5.84
C ALA A 525 36.01 7.89 -7.06
N GLU A 526 37.02 7.52 -7.84
CA GLU A 526 36.87 6.57 -8.94
C GLU A 526 36.31 5.21 -8.48
N LYS A 527 36.74 4.78 -7.27
CA LYS A 527 36.22 3.60 -6.57
C LYS A 527 35.74 4.02 -5.21
N VAL A 528 34.52 3.60 -4.86
CA VAL A 528 33.89 3.86 -3.58
C VAL A 528 33.57 2.55 -2.89
N SER A 529 33.95 2.41 -1.61
CA SER A 529 33.46 1.34 -0.77
C SER A 529 32.17 1.83 -0.08
N LEU A 530 31.03 1.33 -0.54
CA LEU A 530 29.76 1.59 0.11
C LEU A 530 29.68 0.81 1.43
N LYS A 531 29.41 1.50 2.53
CA LYS A 531 29.22 0.90 3.85
C LYS A 531 27.95 0.03 3.90
N PRO A 532 27.76 -0.77 4.97
CA PRO A 532 26.53 -1.51 5.18
C PRO A 532 25.28 -0.65 5.03
N TYR A 533 24.34 -1.06 4.17
CA TYR A 533 23.09 -0.35 3.88
C TYR A 533 23.28 1.14 3.52
N GLN A 534 24.41 1.49 2.90
CA GLN A 534 24.65 2.85 2.44
C GLN A 534 23.85 3.17 1.17
N THR A 535 23.22 4.35 1.18
CA THR A 535 22.80 5.06 -0.04
C THR A 535 23.80 6.16 -0.36
N LEU A 536 24.14 6.28 -1.65
CA LEU A 536 24.92 7.38 -2.20
C LEU A 536 24.27 7.88 -3.49
N ALA A 537 23.86 9.14 -3.51
CA ALA A 537 23.28 9.80 -4.68
C ALA A 537 24.23 10.87 -5.21
N ILE A 538 24.61 10.77 -6.50
CA ILE A 538 25.61 11.63 -7.15
C ILE A 538 24.95 12.37 -8.30
N LEU A 539 24.97 13.72 -8.23
CA LEU A 539 24.41 14.58 -9.25
C LEU A 539 25.50 15.19 -10.12
N VAL A 540 25.31 15.13 -11.44
CA VAL A 540 26.10 15.84 -12.46
C VAL A 540 25.19 16.67 -13.35
N LYS A 541 25.79 17.74 -13.91
CA LYS A 541 25.10 18.66 -14.82
C LYS A 541 25.40 18.28 -16.27
#